data_37be522eb451c51ed28f3059f8bbf1c8
#
_entry.id   37be522eb451c51ed28f3059f8bbf1c8
#
_cell.length_a   1.000
_cell.length_b   1.000
_cell.length_c   1.000
_cell.angle_alpha   90.00
_cell.angle_beta   90.00
_cell.angle_gamma   90.00
#
_symmetry.space_group_name_H-M   'P 1'
#
loop_
_entity.id
_entity.type
_entity.pdbx_description
1 polymer ?
#
loop_
_entity_poly.entity_id
_entity_poly.type
_entity_poly.pdbx_seq_one_letter_code
_entity_poly.pdbx_strand_id
1 'polypeptide(L)'
;FIFRKNKTYIVKLNESLNLKNNIFGHCNPKSSTGRLDIFCRTLVDYAEEYEKIPKNYKGEIFLEITSRSFDVSFKKNNSLNQLRLVNKNHNYLTDKQLINLNKKRKISNQTRDNVKIDNGLKLSVDLAESNIIAYVAKKSTPVLNFSKINSHKKNDFWNTITNKNKKLIIEQNKFYILRSKEKVIIPSNLAGEMIPYDTGI
;
A
#
# COMPACT_ATOMS: atom_id res chain seq x y z
N PHE A 1 5.29 18.42 14.24
CA PHE A 1 3.81 18.50 14.33
C PHE A 1 3.23 17.09 14.51
N ILE A 2 2.15 16.96 15.29
CA ILE A 2 1.48 15.67 15.53
C ILE A 2 0.17 15.66 14.78
N PHE A 3 0.02 14.69 13.90
CA PHE A 3 -1.22 14.38 13.21
C PHE A 3 -2.07 13.49 14.10
N ARG A 4 -3.20 14.02 14.54
CA ARG A 4 -4.09 13.32 15.46
C ARG A 4 -4.91 12.27 14.70
N LYS A 5 -5.12 11.15 15.36
CA LYS A 5 -5.97 10.06 14.87
C LYS A 5 -7.34 10.56 14.42
N ASN A 6 -7.81 10.09 13.28
CA ASN A 6 -9.09 10.43 12.65
C ASN A 6 -9.27 11.93 12.32
N LYS A 7 -8.18 12.70 12.24
CA LYS A 7 -8.19 14.05 11.69
C LYS A 7 -7.52 14.04 10.33
N THR A 8 -8.12 14.78 9.40
CA THR A 8 -7.61 14.95 8.04
C THR A 8 -6.83 16.25 7.94
N TYR A 9 -5.70 16.19 7.28
CA TYR A 9 -4.79 17.32 7.06
C TYR A 9 -4.46 17.40 5.57
N ILE A 10 -4.46 18.62 5.03
CA ILE A 10 -3.92 18.92 3.70
C ILE A 10 -2.54 19.51 3.91
N VAL A 11 -1.53 18.89 3.32
CA VAL A 11 -0.14 19.29 3.47
C VAL A 11 0.47 19.53 2.09
N LYS A 12 1.01 20.73 1.88
CA LYS A 12 1.79 21.06 0.70
C LYS A 12 3.14 20.33 0.78
N LEU A 13 3.54 19.70 -0.31
CA LEU A 13 4.86 19.08 -0.42
C LEU A 13 5.95 20.13 -0.69
N ASN A 14 7.21 19.75 -0.43
CA ASN A 14 8.35 20.57 -0.83
C ASN A 14 8.59 20.52 -2.35
N GLU A 15 8.16 19.43 -2.98
CA GLU A 15 8.29 19.15 -4.41
C GLU A 15 7.21 19.90 -5.20
N SER A 16 7.60 20.37 -6.38
CA SER A 16 6.72 20.86 -7.42
C SER A 16 7.05 20.17 -8.74
N LEU A 17 6.11 20.16 -9.67
CA LEU A 17 6.31 19.53 -10.97
C LEU A 17 6.33 20.56 -12.09
N ASN A 18 7.09 20.27 -13.14
CA ASN A 18 7.06 20.96 -14.42
C ASN A 18 7.26 19.92 -15.53
N LEU A 19 6.18 19.15 -15.77
CA LEU A 19 6.18 18.05 -16.74
C LEU A 19 6.07 18.60 -18.16
N LYS A 20 6.70 17.91 -19.11
CA LYS A 20 6.69 18.22 -20.54
C LYS A 20 6.57 16.92 -21.34
N ASN A 21 6.45 17.05 -22.68
CA ASN A 21 6.49 15.91 -23.60
C ASN A 21 5.41 14.85 -23.33
N ASN A 22 4.22 15.30 -22.93
CA ASN A 22 3.09 14.45 -22.60
C ASN A 22 3.35 13.48 -21.42
N ILE A 23 4.34 13.76 -20.59
CA ILE A 23 4.56 13.02 -19.36
C ILE A 23 3.42 13.31 -18.39
N PHE A 24 2.95 12.27 -17.73
CA PHE A 24 1.95 12.31 -16.66
C PHE A 24 2.40 11.43 -15.50
N GLY A 25 1.65 11.39 -14.42
CA GLY A 25 2.07 10.64 -13.24
C GLY A 25 0.95 9.85 -12.58
N HIS A 26 1.36 8.77 -11.91
CA HIS A 26 0.54 8.05 -10.94
C HIS A 26 1.23 8.05 -9.61
N CYS A 27 0.49 8.45 -8.59
CA CYS A 27 0.95 8.42 -7.21
C CYS A 27 0.37 7.21 -6.47
N ASN A 28 1.05 6.80 -5.44
CA ASN A 28 0.53 5.79 -4.49
C ASN A 28 1.16 6.02 -3.13
N PRO A 29 0.47 5.75 -2.03
CA PRO A 29 1.08 5.72 -0.71
C PRO A 29 2.22 4.71 -0.68
N LYS A 30 3.27 5.03 0.06
CA LYS A 30 4.32 4.03 0.34
C LYS A 30 3.75 2.89 1.18
N SER A 31 4.24 1.68 0.98
CA SER A 31 3.84 0.52 1.78
C SER A 31 4.02 0.74 3.27
N SER A 32 5.05 1.49 3.69
CA SER A 32 5.27 1.85 5.09
C SER A 32 4.17 2.74 5.64
N THR A 33 3.62 3.64 4.83
CA THR A 33 2.50 4.53 5.17
C THR A 33 1.22 3.71 5.32
N GLY A 34 0.88 2.89 4.32
CA GLY A 34 -0.32 2.03 4.35
C GLY A 34 -0.31 1.02 5.49
N ARG A 35 0.86 0.43 5.83
CA ARG A 35 0.97 -0.52 6.96
C ARG A 35 0.80 0.12 8.33
N LEU A 36 0.75 1.42 8.43
CA LEU A 36 0.47 2.16 9.65
C LEU A 36 -0.96 2.72 9.69
N ASP A 37 -1.82 2.27 8.76
CA ASP A 37 -3.21 2.76 8.63
C ASP A 37 -3.27 4.28 8.42
N ILE A 38 -2.33 4.78 7.62
CA ILE A 38 -2.27 6.19 7.23
C ILE A 38 -2.76 6.28 5.80
N PHE A 39 -3.94 6.84 5.62
CA PHE A 39 -4.43 7.25 4.31
C PHE A 39 -3.65 8.47 3.86
N CYS A 40 -3.10 8.39 2.66
CA CYS A 40 -2.30 9.46 2.09
C CYS A 40 -2.61 9.54 0.60
N ARG A 41 -3.37 10.57 0.21
CA ARG A 41 -3.83 10.77 -1.16
C ARG A 41 -3.19 12.01 -1.76
N THR A 42 -2.73 11.90 -3.01
CA THR A 42 -2.14 13.02 -3.73
C THR A 42 -3.22 13.89 -4.35
N LEU A 43 -3.05 15.19 -4.20
CA LEU A 43 -3.89 16.24 -4.78
C LEU A 43 -3.01 17.16 -5.62
N VAL A 44 -3.49 17.50 -6.80
CA VAL A 44 -2.90 18.52 -7.66
C VAL A 44 -4.02 19.34 -8.32
N ASP A 45 -3.71 20.56 -8.72
CA ASP A 45 -4.67 21.39 -9.45
C ASP A 45 -5.04 20.74 -10.79
N TYR A 46 -6.26 20.95 -11.22
CA TYR A 46 -6.82 20.49 -12.49
C TYR A 46 -6.88 18.96 -12.65
N ALA A 47 -6.73 18.18 -11.58
CA ALA A 47 -6.98 16.76 -11.58
C ALA A 47 -8.39 16.47 -11.03
N GLU A 48 -9.13 15.64 -11.75
CA GLU A 48 -10.47 15.19 -11.34
C GLU A 48 -10.43 13.99 -10.40
N GLU A 49 -9.24 13.35 -10.26
CA GLU A 49 -9.07 12.14 -9.49
C GLU A 49 -7.83 12.25 -8.60
N TYR A 50 -7.92 11.63 -7.42
CA TYR A 50 -6.76 11.44 -6.56
C TYR A 50 -5.68 10.59 -7.26
N GLU A 51 -4.44 10.73 -6.81
CA GLU A 51 -3.28 9.94 -7.26
C GLU A 51 -2.92 10.11 -8.74
N LYS A 52 -3.57 11.00 -9.47
CA LYS A 52 -3.27 11.28 -10.88
C LYS A 52 -2.65 12.65 -11.06
N ILE A 53 -1.55 12.68 -11.78
CA ILE A 53 -0.91 13.93 -12.23
C ILE A 53 -1.21 14.08 -13.73
N PRO A 54 -1.90 15.14 -14.15
CA PRO A 54 -2.24 15.37 -15.56
C PRO A 54 -1.02 15.47 -16.46
N LYS A 55 -1.21 15.23 -17.75
CA LYS A 55 -0.15 15.44 -18.75
C LYS A 55 0.33 16.88 -18.74
N ASN A 56 1.66 17.05 -18.83
CA ASN A 56 2.29 18.37 -18.87
C ASN A 56 1.98 19.25 -17.63
N TYR A 57 1.62 18.65 -16.51
CA TYR A 57 1.31 19.36 -15.29
C TYR A 57 2.48 20.24 -14.86
N LYS A 58 2.15 21.48 -14.51
CA LYS A 58 3.07 22.44 -13.88
C LYS A 58 2.38 23.02 -12.66
N GLY A 59 2.93 22.73 -11.48
CA GLY A 59 2.31 23.20 -10.23
C GLY A 59 2.85 22.51 -9.00
N GLU A 60 2.18 22.79 -7.91
CA GLU A 60 2.45 22.27 -6.59
C GLU A 60 1.75 20.94 -6.37
N ILE A 61 2.22 20.18 -5.40
CA ILE A 61 1.65 18.89 -5.01
C ILE A 61 1.23 18.98 -3.55
N PHE A 62 0.06 18.45 -3.26
CA PHE A 62 -0.48 18.36 -1.91
C PHE A 62 -0.76 16.91 -1.56
N LEU A 63 -0.73 16.60 -0.27
CA LEU A 63 -1.20 15.33 0.26
C LEU A 63 -2.36 15.57 1.23
N GLU A 64 -3.43 14.84 1.02
CA GLU A 64 -4.46 14.64 2.04
C GLU A 64 -4.03 13.47 2.92
N ILE A 65 -3.87 13.71 4.22
CA ILE A 65 -3.34 12.73 5.16
C ILE A 65 -4.34 12.51 6.29
N THR A 66 -4.74 11.26 6.49
CA THR A 66 -5.58 10.84 7.62
C THR A 66 -4.99 9.60 8.28
N SER A 67 -4.51 9.72 9.50
CA SER A 67 -4.12 8.56 10.30
C SER A 67 -5.33 7.99 11.01
N ARG A 68 -5.60 6.69 10.82
CA ARG A 68 -6.81 6.03 11.37
C ARG A 68 -6.55 5.32 12.71
N SER A 69 -5.37 4.73 12.87
CA SER A 69 -5.06 3.92 14.06
C SER A 69 -4.20 4.62 15.10
N PHE A 70 -3.33 5.54 14.69
CA PHE A 70 -2.30 6.13 15.57
C PHE A 70 -2.26 7.65 15.48
N ASP A 71 -1.91 8.32 16.58
CA ASP A 71 -1.35 9.67 16.54
C ASP A 71 0.06 9.58 15.98
N VAL A 72 0.40 10.37 14.96
CA VAL A 72 1.69 10.26 14.26
C VAL A 72 2.41 11.60 14.23
N SER A 73 3.68 11.61 14.57
CA SER A 73 4.53 12.79 14.38
C SER A 73 5.36 12.64 13.11
N PHE A 74 5.24 13.61 12.23
CA PHE A 74 6.06 13.75 11.03
C PHE A 74 7.09 14.86 11.19
N LYS A 75 8.20 14.70 10.50
CA LYS A 75 9.23 15.73 10.30
C LYS A 75 9.25 16.16 8.85
N LYS A 76 9.80 17.35 8.59
CA LYS A 76 10.12 17.79 7.23
C LYS A 76 10.92 16.70 6.51
N ASN A 77 10.66 16.50 5.23
CA ASN A 77 11.28 15.49 4.36
C ASN A 77 10.90 14.03 4.69
N ASN A 78 9.87 13.77 5.50
CA ASN A 78 9.33 12.43 5.56
C ASN A 78 8.62 12.09 4.25
N SER A 79 9.01 10.97 3.65
CA SER A 79 8.44 10.50 2.39
C SER A 79 7.25 9.57 2.67
N LEU A 80 6.04 10.00 2.33
CA LEU A 80 4.77 9.30 2.59
C LEU A 80 4.18 8.66 1.35
N ASN A 81 4.41 9.27 0.19
CA ASN A 81 3.88 8.84 -1.09
C ASN A 81 5.01 8.59 -2.07
N GLN A 82 4.71 8.00 -3.20
CA GLN A 82 5.64 7.75 -4.30
C GLN A 82 4.97 8.15 -5.61
N LEU A 83 5.72 8.80 -6.49
CA LEU A 83 5.28 9.22 -7.81
C LEU A 83 6.00 8.40 -8.87
N ARG A 84 5.23 7.83 -9.78
CA ARG A 84 5.71 7.18 -11.00
C ARG A 84 5.36 8.05 -12.21
N LEU A 85 6.37 8.58 -12.87
CA LEU A 85 6.21 9.33 -14.11
C LEU A 85 6.18 8.36 -15.30
N VAL A 86 5.26 8.61 -16.23
CA VAL A 86 5.05 7.78 -17.41
C VAL A 86 4.78 8.66 -18.64
N ASN A 87 5.18 8.18 -19.80
CA ASN A 87 4.95 8.85 -21.08
C ASN A 87 3.96 8.09 -21.99
N LYS A 88 3.60 6.87 -21.60
CA LYS A 88 2.63 5.99 -22.28
C LYS A 88 1.86 5.19 -21.25
N ASN A 89 0.63 4.83 -21.55
CA ASN A 89 -0.12 3.90 -20.73
C ASN A 89 0.61 2.55 -20.63
N HIS A 90 0.65 2.00 -19.43
CA HIS A 90 1.20 0.66 -19.23
C HIS A 90 0.18 -0.38 -19.64
N ASN A 91 0.65 -1.40 -20.37
CA ASN A 91 -0.16 -2.58 -20.63
C ASN A 91 0.10 -3.59 -19.51
N TYR A 92 -0.93 -3.95 -18.78
CA TYR A 92 -0.88 -5.09 -17.88
C TYR A 92 -0.76 -6.39 -18.67
N LEU A 93 -0.08 -7.37 -18.10
CA LEU A 93 -0.10 -8.71 -18.66
C LEU A 93 -1.51 -9.28 -18.57
N THR A 94 -2.00 -9.82 -19.66
CA THR A 94 -3.26 -10.56 -19.67
C THR A 94 -3.10 -11.87 -18.87
N ASP A 95 -4.19 -12.46 -18.42
CA ASP A 95 -4.16 -13.75 -17.70
C ASP A 95 -3.47 -14.84 -18.52
N LYS A 96 -3.72 -14.89 -19.84
CA LYS A 96 -3.03 -15.82 -20.74
C LYS A 96 -1.50 -15.64 -20.73
N GLN A 97 -1.04 -14.38 -20.70
CA GLN A 97 0.40 -14.07 -20.61
C GLN A 97 0.96 -14.43 -19.23
N LEU A 98 0.21 -14.19 -18.15
CA LEU A 98 0.60 -14.59 -16.79
C LEU A 98 0.69 -16.10 -16.63
N ILE A 99 -0.28 -16.86 -17.19
CA ILE A 99 -0.25 -18.31 -17.20
C ILE A 99 0.99 -18.83 -17.96
N ASN A 100 1.27 -18.26 -19.14
CA ASN A 100 2.45 -18.63 -19.91
C ASN A 100 3.76 -18.27 -19.18
N LEU A 101 3.79 -17.12 -18.51
CA LEU A 101 4.92 -16.72 -17.69
C LEU A 101 5.16 -17.72 -16.55
N ASN A 102 4.08 -18.11 -15.84
CA ASN A 102 4.17 -19.09 -14.74
C ASN A 102 4.61 -20.48 -15.21
N LYS A 103 4.24 -20.89 -16.44
CA LYS A 103 4.74 -22.14 -17.06
C LYS A 103 6.23 -22.08 -17.36
N LYS A 104 6.74 -20.92 -17.80
CA LYS A 104 8.16 -20.73 -18.15
C LYS A 104 9.02 -20.46 -16.91
N ARG A 105 8.54 -19.66 -15.99
CA ARG A 105 9.24 -19.22 -14.78
C ARG A 105 8.29 -19.27 -13.60
N LYS A 106 8.72 -19.85 -12.52
CA LYS A 106 7.94 -19.90 -11.28
C LYS A 106 7.76 -18.47 -10.71
N ILE A 107 6.54 -17.94 -10.76
CA ILE A 107 6.21 -16.60 -10.22
C ILE A 107 5.61 -16.64 -8.81
N SER A 108 5.33 -17.82 -8.28
CA SER A 108 4.82 -18.04 -6.93
C SER A 108 5.46 -19.27 -6.30
N ASN A 109 5.50 -19.33 -4.95
CA ASN A 109 5.92 -20.52 -4.21
C ASN A 109 4.92 -21.68 -4.30
N GLN A 110 3.70 -21.43 -4.79
CA GLN A 110 2.70 -22.48 -4.99
C GLN A 110 3.10 -23.44 -6.10
N THR A 111 2.53 -24.66 -6.09
CA THR A 111 2.62 -25.55 -7.26
C THR A 111 1.91 -24.89 -8.43
N ARG A 112 2.33 -25.22 -9.66
CA ARG A 112 1.79 -24.56 -10.87
C ARG A 112 0.27 -24.63 -10.96
N ASP A 113 -0.31 -25.74 -10.56
CA ASP A 113 -1.76 -25.99 -10.62
C ASP A 113 -2.55 -25.25 -9.54
N ASN A 114 -1.88 -24.81 -8.47
CA ASN A 114 -2.49 -24.09 -7.36
C ASN A 114 -2.36 -22.55 -7.51
N VAL A 115 -1.68 -22.08 -8.55
CA VAL A 115 -1.58 -20.64 -8.82
C VAL A 115 -2.90 -20.17 -9.44
N LYS A 116 -3.61 -19.31 -8.73
CA LYS A 116 -4.88 -18.74 -9.20
C LYS A 116 -4.61 -17.44 -9.96
N ILE A 117 -5.00 -17.42 -11.23
CA ILE A 117 -4.91 -16.25 -12.12
C ILE A 117 -6.31 -15.96 -12.64
N ASP A 118 -6.80 -14.77 -12.35
CA ASP A 118 -8.09 -14.24 -12.75
C ASP A 118 -8.05 -12.72 -12.59
N ASN A 119 -7.96 -11.98 -13.68
CA ASN A 119 -7.64 -10.55 -13.70
C ASN A 119 -6.38 -10.23 -12.89
N GLY A 120 -5.32 -11.06 -13.09
CA GLY A 120 -4.07 -10.99 -12.37
C GLY A 120 -3.84 -12.16 -11.42
N LEU A 121 -2.68 -12.14 -10.76
CA LEU A 121 -2.30 -13.16 -9.78
C LEU A 121 -3.07 -12.94 -8.46
N LYS A 122 -3.91 -13.90 -8.06
CA LYS A 122 -4.66 -13.83 -6.81
C LYS A 122 -3.79 -14.20 -5.63
N LEU A 123 -3.90 -13.40 -4.58
CA LEU A 123 -3.25 -13.66 -3.29
C LEU A 123 -4.32 -13.93 -2.24
N SER A 124 -4.07 -14.90 -1.38
CA SER A 124 -4.95 -15.29 -0.28
C SER A 124 -4.31 -15.02 1.07
N VAL A 125 -5.13 -14.84 2.10
CA VAL A 125 -4.64 -14.67 3.47
C VAL A 125 -4.12 -16.00 4.01
N ASP A 126 -2.96 -15.96 4.67
CA ASP A 126 -2.39 -17.11 5.34
C ASP A 126 -2.99 -17.28 6.74
N LEU A 127 -3.93 -18.21 6.84
CA LEU A 127 -4.53 -18.63 8.11
C LEU A 127 -4.04 -20.00 8.57
N ALA A 128 -2.92 -20.48 8.03
CA ALA A 128 -2.33 -21.73 8.47
C ALA A 128 -1.95 -21.67 9.97
N GLU A 129 -1.83 -22.82 10.60
CA GLU A 129 -1.39 -22.94 11.97
C GLU A 129 0.05 -22.44 12.12
N SER A 130 0.20 -21.15 12.33
CA SER A 130 1.46 -20.51 12.64
C SER A 130 1.32 -19.77 13.97
N ASN A 131 2.43 -19.56 14.67
CA ASN A 131 2.39 -18.87 15.95
C ASN A 131 1.76 -17.47 15.88
N ILE A 132 1.88 -16.77 14.77
CA ILE A 132 1.30 -15.44 14.56
C ILE A 132 0.74 -15.37 13.14
N ILE A 133 -0.57 -15.11 13.02
CA ILE A 133 -1.27 -14.95 11.73
C ILE A 133 -1.58 -13.50 11.39
N ALA A 134 -1.71 -12.64 12.41
CA ALA A 134 -2.05 -11.24 12.22
C ALA A 134 -1.48 -10.36 13.33
N TYR A 135 -1.41 -9.08 13.02
CA TYR A 135 -1.27 -8.00 14.00
C TYR A 135 -2.51 -7.12 13.93
N VAL A 136 -3.03 -6.72 15.08
CA VAL A 136 -4.14 -5.76 15.18
C VAL A 136 -3.67 -4.52 15.92
N ALA A 137 -4.01 -3.34 15.39
CA ALA A 137 -3.64 -2.07 15.98
C ALA A 137 -4.32 -1.89 17.36
N LYS A 138 -3.56 -1.43 18.33
CA LYS A 138 -4.07 -1.11 19.67
C LYS A 138 -4.88 0.17 19.63
N LYS A 139 -5.90 0.27 20.48
CA LYS A 139 -6.74 1.49 20.64
C LYS A 139 -5.98 2.66 21.26
N SER A 140 -5.16 2.39 22.26
CA SER A 140 -4.35 3.38 22.97
C SER A 140 -2.88 3.06 22.77
N THR A 141 -2.14 4.03 22.25
CA THR A 141 -0.73 3.91 21.89
C THR A 141 0.00 5.22 22.21
N PRO A 142 1.32 5.19 22.42
CA PRO A 142 2.11 6.42 22.36
C PRO A 142 2.06 7.02 20.94
N VAL A 143 2.49 8.29 20.82
CA VAL A 143 2.64 8.93 19.51
C VAL A 143 3.70 8.19 18.69
N LEU A 144 3.33 7.75 17.49
CA LEU A 144 4.24 7.11 16.58
C LEU A 144 5.14 8.16 15.90
N ASN A 145 6.43 8.06 16.10
CA ASN A 145 7.39 8.93 15.40
C ASN A 145 7.78 8.31 14.07
N PHE A 146 7.22 8.82 12.98
CA PHE A 146 7.43 8.27 11.63
C PHE A 146 8.89 8.32 11.16
N SER A 147 9.67 9.27 11.68
CA SER A 147 11.09 9.43 11.31
C SER A 147 12.02 8.42 11.97
N LYS A 148 11.57 7.75 13.02
CA LYS A 148 12.37 6.76 13.74
C LYS A 148 12.13 5.36 13.19
N ILE A 149 12.99 4.92 12.27
CA ILE A 149 12.92 3.57 11.69
C ILE A 149 13.45 2.55 12.69
N ASN A 150 12.75 1.41 12.83
CA ASN A 150 13.12 0.25 13.66
C ASN A 150 13.36 0.57 15.16
N SER A 151 12.85 1.67 15.66
CA SER A 151 13.06 2.10 17.06
C SER A 151 11.83 1.96 17.96
N HIS A 152 10.70 1.61 17.39
CA HIS A 152 9.45 1.45 18.13
C HIS A 152 9.31 0.00 18.62
N LYS A 153 8.92 -0.16 19.87
CA LYS A 153 8.57 -1.49 20.38
C LYS A 153 7.24 -1.93 19.79
N LYS A 154 7.24 -3.04 19.05
CA LYS A 154 6.04 -3.59 18.41
C LYS A 154 4.86 -3.68 19.38
N ASN A 155 5.09 -4.15 20.57
CA ASN A 155 4.05 -4.36 21.56
C ASN A 155 3.40 -3.07 22.10
N ASP A 156 3.97 -1.89 21.85
CA ASP A 156 3.34 -0.61 22.22
C ASP A 156 2.20 -0.27 21.25
N PHE A 157 2.25 -0.75 20.02
CA PHE A 157 1.33 -0.39 18.93
C PHE A 157 0.42 -1.54 18.49
N TRP A 158 0.86 -2.79 18.64
CA TRP A 158 0.21 -3.95 18.05
C TRP A 158 -0.02 -5.06 19.08
N ASN A 159 -1.20 -5.68 18.98
CA ASN A 159 -1.44 -6.99 19.56
C ASN A 159 -1.20 -8.05 18.48
N THR A 160 -0.62 -9.18 18.89
CA THR A 160 -0.45 -10.36 18.03
C THR A 160 -1.67 -11.25 18.12
N ILE A 161 -2.08 -11.80 16.99
CA ILE A 161 -3.13 -12.80 16.91
C ILE A 161 -2.50 -14.12 16.49
N THR A 162 -2.70 -15.12 17.33
CA THR A 162 -2.35 -16.51 17.05
C THR A 162 -3.60 -17.28 16.65
N ASN A 163 -3.47 -18.24 15.77
CA ASN A 163 -4.62 -19.01 15.31
C ASN A 163 -4.51 -20.47 15.74
N LYS A 164 -5.51 -20.92 16.49
CA LYS A 164 -5.69 -22.34 16.82
C LYS A 164 -6.73 -23.04 15.95
N ASN A 165 -7.59 -22.29 15.26
CA ASN A 165 -8.80 -22.84 14.60
C ASN A 165 -8.89 -22.50 13.10
N LYS A 166 -7.82 -22.05 12.47
CA LYS A 166 -7.79 -21.63 11.03
C LYS A 166 -8.85 -20.59 10.65
N LYS A 167 -9.29 -19.80 11.62
CA LYS A 167 -10.29 -18.74 11.44
C LYS A 167 -9.79 -17.44 12.09
N LEU A 168 -10.06 -16.32 11.44
CA LEU A 168 -9.85 -14.99 11.98
C LEU A 168 -11.15 -14.20 11.85
N ILE A 169 -11.62 -13.68 12.97
CA ILE A 169 -12.75 -12.77 12.98
C ILE A 169 -12.20 -11.36 12.87
N ILE A 170 -12.58 -10.65 11.82
CA ILE A 170 -12.25 -9.23 11.62
C ILE A 170 -13.34 -8.41 12.32
N GLU A 171 -12.93 -7.67 13.33
CA GLU A 171 -13.83 -6.81 14.09
C GLU A 171 -13.93 -5.43 13.44
N GLN A 172 -15.10 -4.83 13.49
CA GLN A 172 -15.35 -3.49 12.98
C GLN A 172 -14.44 -2.45 13.65
N ASN A 173 -14.02 -1.43 12.88
CA ASN A 173 -13.18 -0.32 13.34
C ASN A 173 -11.81 -0.74 13.91
N LYS A 174 -11.31 -1.90 13.52
CA LYS A 174 -9.95 -2.34 13.83
C LYS A 174 -9.12 -2.49 12.55
N PHE A 175 -7.87 -2.10 12.63
CA PHE A 175 -6.92 -2.29 11.54
C PHE A 175 -6.06 -3.52 11.79
N TYR A 176 -5.95 -4.35 10.75
CA TYR A 176 -5.23 -5.61 10.78
C TYR A 176 -4.12 -5.63 9.73
N ILE A 177 -2.96 -6.16 10.09
CA ILE A 177 -1.93 -6.55 9.14
C ILE A 177 -1.93 -8.06 9.05
N LEU A 178 -2.13 -8.56 7.85
CA LEU A 178 -2.16 -9.98 7.51
C LEU A 178 -1.01 -10.32 6.55
N ARG A 179 -0.69 -11.60 6.47
CA ARG A 179 0.31 -12.13 5.55
C ARG A 179 -0.38 -12.89 4.43
N SER A 180 0.14 -12.78 3.21
CA SER A 180 -0.29 -13.64 2.12
C SER A 180 0.27 -15.05 2.28
N LYS A 181 -0.50 -16.04 1.88
CA LYS A 181 -0.06 -17.44 1.76
C LYS A 181 0.96 -17.59 0.63
N GLU A 182 0.74 -16.88 -0.45
CA GLU A 182 1.61 -16.89 -1.62
C GLU A 182 2.82 -15.97 -1.40
N LYS A 183 4.00 -16.48 -1.78
CA LYS A 183 5.21 -15.68 -1.95
C LYS A 183 5.40 -15.47 -3.44
N VAL A 184 5.44 -14.20 -3.86
CA VAL A 184 5.53 -13.81 -5.26
C VAL A 184 6.96 -13.53 -5.65
N ILE A 185 7.36 -14.01 -6.83
CA ILE A 185 8.65 -13.74 -7.46
C ILE A 185 8.38 -12.91 -8.72
N ILE A 186 8.83 -11.66 -8.72
CA ILE A 186 8.68 -10.77 -9.85
C ILE A 186 9.97 -10.82 -10.68
N PRO A 187 9.90 -11.22 -11.96
CA PRO A 187 11.06 -11.18 -12.86
C PRO A 187 11.62 -9.77 -13.00
N SER A 188 12.93 -9.63 -13.18
CA SER A 188 13.63 -8.33 -13.22
C SER A 188 13.17 -7.37 -14.33
N ASN A 189 12.56 -7.90 -15.39
CA ASN A 189 12.02 -7.14 -16.51
C ASN A 189 10.54 -6.78 -16.34
N LEU A 190 9.94 -7.06 -15.20
CA LEU A 190 8.54 -6.78 -14.88
C LEU A 190 8.44 -6.00 -13.57
N ALA A 191 7.31 -5.36 -13.38
CA ALA A 191 6.89 -4.77 -12.10
C ALA A 191 5.55 -5.38 -11.68
N GLY A 192 5.32 -5.42 -10.37
CA GLY A 192 4.04 -5.84 -9.79
C GLY A 192 3.32 -4.66 -9.17
N GLU A 193 2.05 -4.54 -9.45
CA GLU A 193 1.16 -3.60 -8.79
C GLU A 193 0.15 -4.38 -7.97
N MET A 194 -0.04 -3.97 -6.70
CA MET A 194 -1.07 -4.56 -5.84
C MET A 194 -2.39 -3.84 -6.09
N ILE A 195 -3.38 -4.60 -6.56
CA ILE A 195 -4.71 -4.09 -6.81
C ILE A 195 -5.67 -4.74 -5.80
N PRO A 196 -6.59 -3.98 -5.17
CA PRO A 196 -7.63 -4.57 -4.35
C PRO A 196 -8.46 -5.58 -5.15
N TYR A 197 -8.93 -6.62 -4.48
CA TYR A 197 -9.72 -7.67 -5.11
C TYR A 197 -11.06 -7.13 -5.63
N ASP A 198 -11.69 -6.29 -4.83
CA ASP A 198 -12.90 -5.57 -5.16
C ASP A 198 -12.80 -4.14 -4.62
N THR A 199 -13.11 -3.17 -5.45
CA THR A 199 -13.12 -1.74 -5.10
C THR A 199 -14.54 -1.19 -4.96
N GLY A 200 -15.55 -2.05 -5.07
CA GLY A 200 -16.95 -1.67 -5.20
C GLY A 200 -17.71 -1.53 -3.87
N ILE A 201 -17.02 -1.53 -2.74
CA ILE A 201 -17.66 -1.39 -1.42
C ILE A 201 -17.16 -0.16 -0.70
#